data_57456502a280aec4369d46771e5406d5
#
_entry.id   57456502a280aec4369d46771e5406d5
#
_cell.length_a   1.000
_cell.length_b   1.000
_cell.length_c   1.000
_cell.angle_alpha   90.00
_cell.angle_beta   90.00
_cell.angle_gamma   90.00
#
_symmetry.space_group_name_H-M   'P 1'
#
loop_
_entity.id
_entity.type
_entity.pdbx_description
1 polymer ?
#
loop_
_entity_poly.entity_id
_entity_poly.type
_entity_poly.pdbx_seq_one_letter_code
_entity_poly.pdbx_strand_id
1 'polypeptide(L)'
;MRLTNQVTFLAAFLLMAACAYGQEVHYNYDRSANFAAYKTYQWVDIPGGAVPDQLIDQAIRRAAEEQLAQKGLTKVESNADLYIGYQFVLNLEKSISLWDTGGAGPGWGWGPWGGGRNVQGETSTIPVGILLMDLYEVGRKQLVWRGDAVKKIDLKKDPDKNYKNLQKVMAKLLKNYPPTPGN
;
A
#
# COMPACT_ATOMS: atom_id res chain seq x y z
N MET A 1 3.13 50.03 9.14
CA MET A 1 3.56 48.87 9.94
C MET A 1 2.44 47.79 9.93
N ARG A 2 2.03 47.30 8.76
CA ARG A 2 0.95 46.28 8.59
C ARG A 2 1.13 45.32 7.40
N LEU A 3 2.35 45.28 6.80
CA LEU A 3 2.63 44.43 5.62
C LEU A 3 3.52 43.22 5.88
N THR A 4 4.02 43.05 7.09
CA THR A 4 4.97 41.93 7.43
C THR A 4 4.30 40.67 7.93
N ASN A 5 3.00 40.71 8.31
CA ASN A 5 2.34 39.52 8.87
C ASN A 5 1.66 38.62 7.85
N GLN A 6 1.47 39.05 6.60
CA GLN A 6 0.81 38.21 5.59
C GLN A 6 1.75 37.28 4.85
N VAL A 7 3.04 37.60 4.81
CA VAL A 7 4.04 36.75 4.12
C VAL A 7 4.42 35.52 4.96
N THR A 8 4.32 35.61 6.28
CA THR A 8 4.69 34.53 7.19
C THR A 8 3.65 33.40 7.22
N PHE A 9 2.38 33.68 6.93
CA PHE A 9 1.32 32.66 6.89
C PHE A 9 1.32 31.84 5.59
N LEU A 10 1.81 32.42 4.48
CA LEU A 10 1.86 31.70 3.21
C LEU A 10 3.03 30.71 3.13
N ALA A 11 4.11 30.97 3.86
CA ALA A 11 5.27 30.07 3.92
C ALA A 11 5.04 28.81 4.76
N ALA A 12 4.14 28.86 5.73
CA ALA A 12 3.81 27.71 6.60
C ALA A 12 2.90 26.67 5.91
N PHE A 13 2.20 27.05 4.85
CA PHE A 13 1.29 26.12 4.13
C PHE A 13 1.99 25.31 3.03
N LEU A 14 3.19 25.71 2.62
CA LEU A 14 3.96 25.05 1.54
C LEU A 14 4.87 23.89 2.02
N LEU A 15 5.00 23.66 3.33
CA LEU A 15 5.89 22.63 3.87
C LEU A 15 5.21 21.27 4.18
N MET A 16 3.91 21.10 3.91
CA MET A 16 3.19 19.83 4.13
C MET A 16 3.09 18.92 2.91
N ALA A 17 3.74 19.22 1.81
CA ALA A 17 3.71 18.40 0.60
C ALA A 17 4.93 17.46 0.47
N ALA A 18 5.58 17.11 1.58
CA ALA A 18 6.73 16.21 1.54
C ALA A 18 6.38 14.79 1.98
N CYS A 19 6.65 13.85 1.08
CA CYS A 19 6.76 12.40 1.30
C CYS A 19 5.48 11.56 1.30
N ALA A 20 4.77 11.54 0.17
CA ALA A 20 3.96 10.40 -0.22
C ALA A 20 4.81 9.39 -1.04
N TYR A 21 5.94 8.94 -0.51
CA TYR A 21 6.70 7.87 -1.13
C TYR A 21 6.08 6.51 -0.78
N GLY A 22 5.55 5.82 -1.80
CA GLY A 22 5.76 4.41 -1.95
C GLY A 22 4.72 3.44 -1.43
N GLN A 23 3.46 3.79 -1.30
CA GLN A 23 2.39 2.80 -1.20
C GLN A 23 1.44 2.97 -2.36
N GLU A 24 1.43 1.98 -3.25
CA GLU A 24 0.50 1.89 -4.36
C GLU A 24 -0.71 1.07 -3.92
N VAL A 25 -1.91 1.58 -4.19
CA VAL A 25 -3.16 0.93 -3.82
C VAL A 25 -4.09 0.98 -5.02
N HIS A 26 -4.58 -0.19 -5.41
CA HIS A 26 -5.59 -0.31 -6.45
C HIS A 26 -6.82 -0.97 -5.86
N TYR A 27 -7.97 -0.73 -6.46
CA TYR A 27 -9.22 -1.40 -6.10
C TYR A 27 -10.14 -1.49 -7.32
N ASN A 28 -10.98 -2.51 -7.29
CA ASN A 28 -12.05 -2.72 -8.26
C ASN A 28 -13.30 -3.23 -7.53
N TYR A 29 -14.48 -2.99 -8.10
CA TYR A 29 -15.72 -3.38 -7.47
C TYR A 29 -16.84 -3.65 -8.50
N ASP A 30 -17.80 -4.48 -8.10
CA ASP A 30 -19.02 -4.72 -8.84
C ASP A 30 -19.96 -3.51 -8.72
N ARG A 31 -20.19 -2.81 -9.84
CA ARG A 31 -21.05 -1.62 -9.87
C ARG A 31 -22.53 -1.94 -9.61
N SER A 32 -22.94 -3.20 -9.74
CA SER A 32 -24.30 -3.67 -9.46
C SER A 32 -24.52 -4.05 -8.00
N ALA A 33 -23.46 -4.10 -7.17
CA ALA A 33 -23.57 -4.46 -5.77
C ALA A 33 -24.15 -3.33 -4.92
N ASN A 34 -25.04 -3.71 -4.00
CA ASN A 34 -25.61 -2.78 -3.04
C ASN A 34 -24.77 -2.73 -1.75
N PHE A 35 -23.69 -1.98 -1.78
CA PHE A 35 -22.78 -1.85 -0.63
C PHE A 35 -23.45 -1.31 0.64
N ALA A 36 -24.54 -0.55 0.52
CA ALA A 36 -25.27 -0.03 1.68
C ALA A 36 -26.01 -1.12 2.45
N ALA A 37 -26.29 -2.26 1.82
CA ALA A 37 -26.98 -3.38 2.45
C ALA A 37 -26.06 -4.22 3.34
N TYR A 38 -24.76 -4.22 3.10
CA TYR A 38 -23.81 -5.04 3.86
C TYR A 38 -23.56 -4.43 5.24
N LYS A 39 -23.74 -5.23 6.28
CA LYS A 39 -23.56 -4.84 7.69
C LYS A 39 -22.65 -5.79 8.43
N THR A 40 -22.55 -7.03 7.98
CA THR A 40 -21.82 -8.07 8.67
C THR A 40 -20.81 -8.75 7.76
N TYR A 41 -19.72 -9.23 8.35
CA TYR A 41 -18.75 -10.02 7.62
C TYR A 41 -18.19 -11.16 8.46
N GLN A 42 -17.67 -12.17 7.77
CA GLN A 42 -16.93 -13.29 8.33
C GLN A 42 -15.62 -13.47 7.58
N TRP A 43 -14.55 -13.77 8.32
CA TRP A 43 -13.30 -14.15 7.70
C TRP A 43 -13.38 -15.53 7.07
N VAL A 44 -12.81 -15.67 5.88
CA VAL A 44 -12.65 -16.96 5.20
C VAL A 44 -11.21 -17.07 4.69
N ASP A 45 -10.69 -18.29 4.69
CA ASP A 45 -9.40 -18.57 4.08
C ASP A 45 -9.57 -18.77 2.58
N ILE A 46 -8.70 -18.15 1.80
CA ILE A 46 -8.70 -18.32 0.34
C ILE A 46 -7.96 -19.62 0.01
N PRO A 47 -8.61 -20.60 -0.62
CA PRO A 47 -7.96 -21.87 -0.95
C PRO A 47 -6.71 -21.66 -1.80
N GLY A 48 -5.57 -22.20 -1.36
CA GLY A 48 -4.29 -22.04 -2.04
C GLY A 48 -3.67 -20.64 -1.91
N GLY A 49 -4.30 -19.74 -1.17
CA GLY A 49 -3.77 -18.39 -0.89
C GLY A 49 -2.53 -18.45 0.01
N ALA A 50 -1.59 -17.54 -0.24
CA ALA A 50 -0.44 -17.37 0.62
C ALA A 50 -0.86 -16.67 1.91
N VAL A 51 -0.70 -17.36 3.04
CA VAL A 51 -0.96 -16.84 4.39
C VAL A 51 0.39 -16.65 5.09
N PRO A 52 0.63 -15.51 5.75
CA PRO A 52 1.85 -15.27 6.51
C PRO A 52 1.88 -16.12 7.80
N ASP A 53 2.96 -15.99 8.56
CA ASP A 53 3.00 -16.58 9.91
C ASP A 53 1.87 -16.04 10.79
N GLN A 54 1.57 -16.78 11.87
CA GLN A 54 0.41 -16.52 12.73
C GLN A 54 0.39 -15.10 13.32
N LEU A 55 1.53 -14.53 13.70
CA LEU A 55 1.58 -13.19 14.29
C LEU A 55 1.29 -12.10 13.26
N ILE A 56 1.77 -12.28 12.05
CA ILE A 56 1.49 -11.37 10.93
C ILE A 56 0.02 -11.50 10.52
N ASP A 57 -0.53 -12.73 10.45
CA ASP A 57 -1.96 -12.96 10.18
C ASP A 57 -2.84 -12.22 11.18
N GLN A 58 -2.59 -12.40 12.47
CA GLN A 58 -3.34 -11.72 13.53
C GLN A 58 -3.25 -10.20 13.40
N ALA A 59 -2.06 -9.67 13.11
CA ALA A 59 -1.86 -8.23 12.92
C ALA A 59 -2.63 -7.69 11.71
N ILE A 60 -2.62 -8.41 10.59
CA ILE A 60 -3.38 -8.04 9.37
C ILE A 60 -4.88 -8.04 9.66
N ARG A 61 -5.41 -9.12 10.23
CA ARG A 61 -6.85 -9.23 10.56
C ARG A 61 -7.27 -8.11 11.52
N ARG A 62 -6.50 -7.87 12.59
CA ARG A 62 -6.79 -6.81 13.54
C ARG A 62 -6.80 -5.42 12.89
N ALA A 63 -5.79 -5.10 12.08
CA ALA A 63 -5.74 -3.80 11.40
C ALA A 63 -6.89 -3.62 10.40
N ALA A 64 -7.33 -4.70 9.73
CA ALA A 64 -8.50 -4.70 8.86
C ALA A 64 -9.80 -4.52 9.65
N GLU A 65 -9.98 -5.25 10.76
CA GLU A 65 -11.16 -5.18 11.63
C GLU A 65 -11.37 -3.76 12.17
N GLU A 66 -10.29 -3.05 12.56
CA GLU A 66 -10.33 -1.66 12.98
C GLU A 66 -10.89 -0.74 11.87
N GLN A 67 -10.50 -0.96 10.61
CA GLN A 67 -10.98 -0.16 9.48
C GLN A 67 -12.40 -0.54 9.05
N LEU A 68 -12.73 -1.84 9.03
CA LEU A 68 -14.05 -2.33 8.67
C LEU A 68 -15.11 -1.85 9.68
N ALA A 69 -14.78 -1.84 10.97
CA ALA A 69 -15.64 -1.29 12.01
C ALA A 69 -15.94 0.20 11.79
N GLN A 70 -14.93 1.00 11.40
CA GLN A 70 -15.13 2.41 11.02
C GLN A 70 -16.03 2.60 9.79
N LYS A 71 -16.13 1.57 8.95
CA LYS A 71 -17.01 1.53 7.77
C LYS A 71 -18.41 0.98 8.09
N GLY A 72 -18.68 0.66 9.35
CA GLY A 72 -19.96 0.16 9.83
C GLY A 72 -20.18 -1.33 9.63
N LEU A 73 -19.13 -2.09 9.35
CA LEU A 73 -19.18 -3.55 9.25
C LEU A 73 -18.87 -4.21 10.60
N THR A 74 -19.66 -5.20 10.96
CA THR A 74 -19.51 -5.98 12.20
C THR A 74 -19.09 -7.41 11.86
N LYS A 75 -18.07 -7.90 12.55
CA LYS A 75 -17.64 -9.29 12.46
C LYS A 75 -18.65 -10.22 13.12
N VAL A 76 -18.97 -11.32 12.43
CA VAL A 76 -19.85 -12.39 12.94
C VAL A 76 -19.24 -13.76 12.65
N GLU A 77 -19.68 -14.77 13.40
CA GLU A 77 -19.17 -16.15 13.23
C GLU A 77 -19.97 -16.94 12.17
N SER A 78 -21.20 -16.50 11.84
CA SER A 78 -22.05 -17.14 10.85
C SER A 78 -23.08 -16.18 10.28
N ASN A 79 -23.70 -16.55 9.15
CA ASN A 79 -24.75 -15.75 8.49
C ASN A 79 -24.32 -14.30 8.17
N ALA A 80 -23.09 -14.14 7.74
CA ALA A 80 -22.56 -12.85 7.32
C ALA A 80 -23.13 -12.44 5.95
N ASP A 81 -23.19 -11.13 5.71
CA ASP A 81 -23.51 -10.57 4.39
C ASP A 81 -22.31 -10.73 3.44
N LEU A 82 -21.10 -10.61 4.00
CA LEU A 82 -19.84 -10.67 3.25
C LEU A 82 -18.90 -11.75 3.81
N TYR A 83 -18.24 -12.48 2.92
CA TYR A 83 -17.01 -13.18 3.23
C TYR A 83 -15.81 -12.31 2.86
N ILE A 84 -14.89 -12.17 3.79
CA ILE A 84 -13.64 -11.44 3.57
C ILE A 84 -12.49 -12.42 3.63
N GLY A 85 -11.70 -12.46 2.56
CA GLY A 85 -10.44 -13.19 2.50
C GLY A 85 -9.30 -12.26 2.13
N TYR A 86 -8.08 -12.64 2.50
CA TYR A 86 -6.89 -11.91 2.06
C TYR A 86 -5.76 -12.87 1.71
N GLN A 87 -4.82 -12.37 0.91
CA GLN A 87 -3.55 -13.02 0.62
C GLN A 87 -2.42 -12.03 0.89
N PHE A 88 -1.32 -12.52 1.42
CA PHE A 88 -0.13 -11.71 1.64
C PHE A 88 1.07 -12.41 1.03
N VAL A 89 1.75 -11.73 0.12
CA VAL A 89 2.95 -12.24 -0.55
C VAL A 89 4.12 -11.30 -0.26
N LEU A 90 5.23 -11.88 0.15
CA LEU A 90 6.50 -11.19 0.23
C LEU A 90 7.31 -11.50 -1.03
N ASN A 91 7.61 -10.48 -1.81
CA ASN A 91 8.42 -10.59 -3.02
C ASN A 91 9.75 -9.85 -2.84
N LEU A 92 10.78 -10.29 -3.54
CA LEU A 92 12.09 -9.65 -3.57
C LEU A 92 12.29 -9.00 -4.93
N GLU A 93 12.23 -7.68 -4.97
CA GLU A 93 12.55 -6.93 -6.19
C GLU A 93 14.05 -6.60 -6.24
N LYS A 94 14.66 -6.86 -7.37
CA LYS A 94 16.02 -6.43 -7.64
C LYS A 94 16.00 -5.04 -8.25
N SER A 95 16.59 -4.08 -7.55
CA SER A 95 16.83 -2.74 -8.06
C SER A 95 18.27 -2.61 -8.48
N ILE A 96 18.51 -2.20 -9.72
CA ILE A 96 19.84 -1.90 -10.25
C ILE A 96 19.96 -0.40 -10.36
N SER A 97 20.84 0.18 -9.54
CA SER A 97 21.20 1.59 -9.65
C SER A 97 22.49 1.73 -10.43
N LEU A 98 22.43 2.33 -11.60
CA LEU A 98 23.59 2.65 -12.43
C LEU A 98 23.99 4.10 -12.14
N TRP A 99 25.18 4.30 -11.60
CA TRP A 99 25.77 5.65 -11.44
C TRP A 99 26.80 5.85 -12.54
N ASP A 100 26.64 6.90 -13.31
CA ASP A 100 27.71 7.40 -14.17
C ASP A 100 28.63 8.27 -13.29
N THR A 101 29.77 7.74 -12.90
CA THR A 101 30.83 8.51 -12.26
C THR A 101 31.62 9.28 -13.32
N GLY A 102 30.92 9.89 -14.27
CA GLY A 102 31.50 10.73 -15.26
C GLY A 102 32.27 11.86 -14.61
N GLY A 103 33.57 11.70 -14.47
CA GLY A 103 34.45 12.80 -14.11
C GLY A 103 34.30 13.89 -15.15
N ALA A 104 33.62 14.98 -14.78
CA ALA A 104 33.64 16.22 -15.54
C ALA A 104 35.04 16.84 -15.43
N GLY A 105 35.97 16.29 -16.17
CA GLY A 105 37.21 17.02 -16.49
C GLY A 105 36.92 17.98 -17.64
N PRO A 106 37.31 19.29 -17.56
CA PRO A 106 37.26 20.17 -18.71
C PRO A 106 38.37 19.77 -19.68
N GLY A 107 38.08 18.80 -20.55
CA GLY A 107 39.03 18.30 -21.54
C GLY A 107 38.33 18.13 -22.87
N TRP A 108 38.57 19.04 -23.76
CA TRP A 108 38.27 18.89 -25.17
C TRP A 108 39.16 17.80 -25.75
N GLY A 109 38.72 16.58 -25.72
CA GLY A 109 39.48 15.40 -26.19
C GLY A 109 38.77 14.69 -27.33
N TRP A 110 38.89 15.18 -28.52
CA TRP A 110 38.77 14.40 -29.74
C TRP A 110 40.05 13.54 -29.87
N GLY A 111 40.04 12.39 -29.27
CA GLY A 111 41.12 11.42 -29.43
C GLY A 111 40.57 10.02 -29.61
N PRO A 112 41.18 9.15 -30.48
CA PRO A 112 40.73 7.79 -30.76
C PRO A 112 40.96 6.79 -29.61
N TRP A 113 41.30 7.25 -28.43
CA TRP A 113 41.45 6.44 -27.20
C TRP A 113 40.33 6.83 -26.24
N GLY A 114 39.14 6.26 -26.48
CA GLY A 114 37.96 6.45 -25.65
C GLY A 114 38.26 6.05 -24.21
N GLY A 115 38.23 7.03 -23.30
CA GLY A 115 38.21 6.79 -21.87
C GLY A 115 37.00 5.92 -21.51
N GLY A 116 37.23 4.77 -20.96
CA GLY A 116 36.19 3.85 -20.54
C GLY A 116 35.26 4.54 -19.52
N ARG A 117 33.98 4.55 -19.80
CA ARG A 117 32.97 4.91 -18.82
C ARG A 117 32.97 3.84 -17.73
N ASN A 118 33.44 4.19 -16.56
CA ASN A 118 33.29 3.36 -15.38
C ASN A 118 31.83 3.47 -14.90
N VAL A 119 30.97 2.62 -15.44
CA VAL A 119 29.62 2.46 -14.92
C VAL A 119 29.70 1.49 -13.75
N GLN A 120 29.56 1.99 -12.53
CA GLN A 120 29.38 1.17 -11.36
C GLN A 120 27.89 0.90 -11.17
N GLY A 121 27.52 -0.37 -11.15
CA GLY A 121 26.16 -0.80 -10.86
C GLY A 121 26.09 -1.38 -9.45
N GLU A 122 25.25 -0.84 -8.61
CA GLU A 122 24.86 -1.44 -7.34
C GLU A 122 23.52 -2.15 -7.49
N THR A 123 23.51 -3.45 -7.18
CA THR A 123 22.27 -4.23 -7.15
C THR A 123 21.81 -4.32 -5.72
N SER A 124 20.66 -3.71 -5.43
CA SER A 124 20.00 -3.85 -4.14
C SER A 124 18.75 -4.71 -4.26
N THR A 125 18.53 -5.58 -3.28
CA THR A 125 17.30 -6.37 -3.19
C THR A 125 16.37 -5.71 -2.18
N ILE A 126 15.20 -5.33 -2.64
CA ILE A 126 14.21 -4.63 -1.82
C ILE A 126 13.03 -5.58 -1.59
N PRO A 127 12.70 -5.93 -0.33
CA PRO A 127 11.51 -6.71 -0.05
C PRO A 127 10.25 -5.87 -0.30
N VAL A 128 9.32 -6.43 -1.07
CA VAL A 128 8.02 -5.83 -1.39
C VAL A 128 6.92 -6.72 -0.86
N GLY A 129 6.05 -6.16 -0.04
CA GLY A 129 4.83 -6.82 0.43
C GLY A 129 3.66 -6.48 -0.46
N ILE A 130 2.92 -7.49 -0.86
CA ILE A 130 1.66 -7.36 -1.62
C ILE A 130 0.56 -7.92 -0.74
N LEU A 131 -0.40 -7.08 -0.38
CA LEU A 131 -1.60 -7.47 0.36
C LEU A 131 -2.79 -7.34 -0.58
N LEU A 132 -3.45 -8.45 -0.88
CA LEU A 132 -4.69 -8.52 -1.64
C LEU A 132 -5.84 -8.83 -0.68
N MET A 133 -6.94 -8.11 -0.77
CA MET A 133 -8.14 -8.33 0.04
C MET A 133 -9.37 -8.40 -0.86
N ASP A 134 -10.16 -9.44 -0.64
CA ASP A 134 -11.37 -9.76 -1.39
C ASP A 134 -12.60 -9.77 -0.48
N LEU A 135 -13.67 -9.15 -0.97
CA LEU A 135 -14.99 -9.19 -0.34
C LEU A 135 -15.98 -9.87 -1.28
N TYR A 136 -16.56 -10.96 -0.81
CA TYR A 136 -17.56 -11.76 -1.54
C TYR A 136 -18.93 -11.57 -0.89
N GLU A 137 -19.94 -11.27 -1.68
CA GLU A 137 -21.33 -11.31 -1.24
C GLU A 137 -21.78 -12.76 -1.09
N VAL A 138 -22.22 -13.13 0.11
CA VAL A 138 -22.58 -14.51 0.44
C VAL A 138 -23.80 -14.96 -0.34
N GLY A 139 -24.84 -14.14 -0.44
CA GLY A 139 -26.09 -14.47 -1.13
C GLY A 139 -25.92 -14.77 -2.62
N ARG A 140 -25.14 -13.96 -3.33
CA ARG A 140 -24.86 -14.14 -4.76
C ARG A 140 -23.64 -15.00 -5.05
N LYS A 141 -22.80 -15.28 -4.05
CA LYS A 141 -21.51 -15.98 -4.19
C LYS A 141 -20.59 -15.28 -5.19
N GLN A 142 -20.56 -13.95 -5.17
CA GLN A 142 -19.82 -13.13 -6.11
C GLN A 142 -18.81 -12.24 -5.41
N LEU A 143 -17.66 -12.06 -6.04
CA LEU A 143 -16.69 -11.04 -5.66
C LEU A 143 -17.32 -9.66 -5.93
N VAL A 144 -17.51 -8.86 -4.88
CA VAL A 144 -18.12 -7.53 -5.00
C VAL A 144 -17.10 -6.42 -4.85
N TRP A 145 -15.97 -6.68 -4.19
CA TRP A 145 -14.89 -5.72 -4.07
C TRP A 145 -13.55 -6.44 -3.91
N ARG A 146 -12.54 -5.89 -4.55
CA ARG A 146 -11.14 -6.31 -4.42
C ARG A 146 -10.27 -5.09 -4.29
N GLY A 147 -9.33 -5.12 -3.35
CA GLY A 147 -8.27 -4.12 -3.25
C GLY A 147 -6.92 -4.78 -3.06
N ASP A 148 -5.89 -4.14 -3.61
CA ASP A 148 -4.50 -4.53 -3.38
C ASP A 148 -3.66 -3.34 -2.93
N ALA A 149 -2.69 -3.63 -2.08
CA ALA A 149 -1.71 -2.68 -1.61
C ALA A 149 -0.32 -3.25 -1.81
N VAL A 150 0.51 -2.51 -2.53
CA VAL A 150 1.91 -2.86 -2.77
C VAL A 150 2.79 -1.88 -2.01
N LYS A 151 3.73 -2.40 -1.23
CA LYS A 151 4.62 -1.55 -0.44
C LYS A 151 6.00 -2.17 -0.29
N LYS A 152 7.03 -1.36 -0.47
CA LYS A 152 8.39 -1.69 -0.02
C LYS A 152 8.39 -1.90 1.49
N ILE A 153 8.87 -3.07 1.93
CA ILE A 153 8.90 -3.44 3.33
C ILE A 153 10.23 -3.04 3.93
N ASP A 154 10.16 -2.17 4.92
CA ASP A 154 11.26 -1.84 5.80
C ASP A 154 10.89 -2.38 7.19
N LEU A 155 11.28 -3.61 7.44
CA LEU A 155 11.01 -4.27 8.73
C LEU A 155 11.78 -3.55 9.83
N LYS A 156 11.07 -2.83 10.66
CA LYS A 156 11.63 -2.23 11.86
C LYS A 156 11.84 -3.31 12.91
N LYS A 157 12.86 -3.13 13.74
CA LYS A 157 13.10 -4.00 14.90
C LYS A 157 12.01 -3.87 15.98
N ASP A 158 11.24 -2.78 15.94
CA ASP A 158 10.18 -2.44 16.86
C ASP A 158 8.83 -2.93 16.32
N PRO A 159 8.19 -3.91 16.97
CA PRO A 159 6.90 -4.46 16.53
C PRO A 159 5.78 -3.43 16.47
N ASP A 160 5.75 -2.45 17.39
CA ASP A 160 4.71 -1.42 17.42
C ASP A 160 4.80 -0.50 16.20
N LYS A 161 6.02 -0.20 15.73
CA LYS A 161 6.21 0.56 14.49
C LYS A 161 5.75 -0.22 13.27
N ASN A 162 5.99 -1.54 13.26
CA ASN A 162 5.52 -2.41 12.18
C ASN A 162 3.99 -2.44 12.15
N TYR A 163 3.34 -2.57 13.32
CA TYR A 163 1.88 -2.55 13.41
C TYR A 163 1.29 -1.20 12.98
N LYS A 164 1.84 -0.07 13.43
CA LYS A 164 1.44 1.27 12.95
C LYS A 164 1.58 1.45 11.45
N ASN A 165 2.62 0.87 10.85
CA ASN A 165 2.78 0.89 9.40
C ASN A 165 1.69 0.05 8.70
N LEU A 166 1.35 -1.11 9.25
CA LEU A 166 0.28 -1.96 8.75
C LEU A 166 -1.09 -1.28 8.85
N GLN A 167 -1.40 -0.61 9.97
CA GLN A 167 -2.62 0.19 10.11
C GLN A 167 -2.73 1.27 9.02
N LYS A 168 -1.63 1.95 8.68
CA LYS A 168 -1.60 2.94 7.59
C LYS A 168 -1.86 2.29 6.21
N VAL A 169 -1.30 1.10 5.99
CA VAL A 169 -1.57 0.32 4.75
C VAL A 169 -3.05 0.00 4.66
N MET A 170 -3.61 -0.55 5.72
CA MET A 170 -5.02 -0.97 5.76
C MET A 170 -5.98 0.22 5.62
N ALA A 171 -5.69 1.34 6.28
CA ALA A 171 -6.48 2.56 6.14
C ALA A 171 -6.49 3.10 4.70
N LYS A 172 -5.36 2.99 3.98
CA LYS A 172 -5.30 3.38 2.57
C LYS A 172 -6.03 2.39 1.67
N LEU A 173 -5.83 1.08 1.90
CA LEU A 173 -6.46 0.00 1.14
C LEU A 173 -7.99 0.15 1.17
N LEU A 174 -8.54 0.31 2.37
CA LEU A 174 -9.99 0.42 2.58
C LEU A 174 -10.53 1.86 2.48
N LYS A 175 -9.71 2.83 2.09
CA LYS A 175 -10.14 4.24 1.97
C LYS A 175 -11.38 4.37 1.09
N ASN A 176 -11.40 3.67 -0.04
CA ASN A 176 -12.45 3.74 -1.05
C ASN A 176 -13.49 2.60 -0.89
N TYR A 177 -13.61 2.01 0.30
CA TYR A 177 -14.68 1.09 0.66
C TYR A 177 -15.60 1.78 1.69
N PRO A 178 -16.94 1.70 1.54
CA PRO A 178 -17.63 1.28 0.32
C PRO A 178 -17.38 2.27 -0.83
N PRO A 179 -17.40 1.78 -2.08
CA PRO A 179 -17.22 2.67 -3.23
C PRO A 179 -18.40 3.64 -3.35
N THR A 180 -18.11 4.87 -3.72
CA THR A 180 -19.15 5.86 -4.00
C THR A 180 -19.68 5.61 -5.41
N PRO A 181 -21.01 5.47 -5.61
CA PRO A 181 -21.58 5.35 -6.95
C PRO A 181 -21.25 6.59 -7.78
N GLY A 182 -20.62 6.40 -8.94
CA GLY A 182 -20.41 7.49 -9.90
C GLY A 182 -19.01 8.10 -9.98
N ASN A 183 -18.00 7.55 -9.31
CA ASN A 183 -16.59 7.90 -9.54
C ASN A 183 -15.90 6.85 -10.40
#